data_da1445eefb7446190c5ac1388fe19a31
#
_entry.id   da1445eefb7446190c5ac1388fe19a31
#
_cell.length_a   1.000
_cell.length_b   1.000
_cell.length_c   1.000
_cell.angle_alpha   90.00
_cell.angle_beta   90.00
_cell.angle_gamma   90.00
#
_symmetry.space_group_name_H-M   'P 1'
#
loop_
_entity.id
_entity.type
_entity.pdbx_description
1 polymer ?
#
loop_
_entity_poly.entity_id
_entity_poly.type
_entity_poly.pdbx_seq_one_letter_code
_entity_poly.pdbx_strand_id
1 'polypeptide(L)'
;EDRETLTSLAAEALDASETAFDIDDGTEVAVGQTLQVDTEDMYIQAISTNTLTVERGVNGTTAATHSDNAAISRFIWVPAVREATLILASRLWKRRETGYANTVVNPTVGTFETFRKSDPDVAALLEPYVRGDELVA
;
A
#
# COMPACT_ATOMS: atom_id res chain seq x y z
N GLU A 1 -0.05 -8.55 10.40
CA GLU A 1 -0.15 -8.24 8.96
C GLU A 1 -1.37 -8.97 8.42
N ASP A 2 -2.32 -8.22 7.90
CA ASP A 2 -3.49 -8.84 7.29
C ASP A 2 -3.16 -9.22 5.86
N ARG A 3 -3.34 -10.50 5.55
CA ARG A 3 -3.18 -11.06 4.20
C ARG A 3 -4.46 -11.73 3.77
N GLU A 4 -4.81 -11.57 2.53
CA GLU A 4 -5.92 -12.26 1.89
C GLU A 4 -5.36 -13.29 0.91
N THR A 5 -5.74 -14.55 1.08
CA THR A 5 -5.44 -15.58 0.10
C THR A 5 -6.32 -15.36 -1.13
N LEU A 6 -5.71 -15.29 -2.30
CA LEU A 6 -6.44 -15.16 -3.56
C LEU A 6 -7.08 -16.49 -3.95
N THR A 7 -8.10 -16.40 -4.79
CA THR A 7 -8.66 -17.58 -5.44
C THR A 7 -7.71 -18.07 -6.54
N SER A 8 -7.01 -17.14 -7.19
CA SER A 8 -6.00 -17.40 -8.20
C SER A 8 -4.74 -18.03 -7.60
N LEU A 9 -4.21 -18.99 -8.33
CA LEU A 9 -2.93 -19.65 -8.06
C LEU A 9 -1.90 -19.22 -9.12
N ALA A 10 -0.63 -19.50 -8.86
CA ALA A 10 0.40 -19.40 -9.89
C ALA A 10 0.08 -20.46 -10.98
N ALA A 11 -0.12 -20.02 -12.23
CA ALA A 11 -0.51 -20.91 -13.33
C ALA A 11 0.68 -21.62 -13.97
N GLU A 12 1.87 -21.44 -13.41
CA GLU A 12 3.11 -22.07 -13.83
C GLU A 12 4.11 -22.15 -12.67
N ALA A 13 5.12 -23.02 -12.83
CA ALA A 13 6.23 -23.07 -11.90
C ALA A 13 7.20 -21.93 -12.19
N LEU A 14 7.67 -21.23 -11.15
CA LEU A 14 8.64 -20.12 -11.28
C LEU A 14 10.02 -20.59 -10.85
N ASP A 15 11.03 -20.16 -11.58
CA ASP A 15 12.41 -20.22 -11.09
C ASP A 15 12.75 -18.96 -10.25
N ALA A 16 13.91 -18.93 -9.62
CA ALA A 16 14.31 -17.82 -8.74
C ALA A 16 14.73 -16.55 -9.52
N SER A 17 14.77 -16.58 -10.84
CA SER A 17 15.24 -15.46 -11.71
C SER A 17 14.13 -14.85 -12.57
N GLU A 18 13.03 -15.54 -12.76
CA GLU A 18 11.87 -15.06 -13.52
C GLU A 18 11.23 -13.88 -12.85
N THR A 19 10.98 -12.83 -13.62
CA THR A 19 10.30 -11.60 -13.16
C THR A 19 8.90 -11.44 -13.75
N ALA A 20 8.46 -12.39 -14.56
CA ALA A 20 7.12 -12.42 -15.12
C ALA A 20 6.56 -13.84 -15.01
N PHE A 21 5.30 -13.96 -14.60
CA PHE A 21 4.60 -15.24 -14.49
C PHE A 21 3.09 -15.08 -14.65
N ASP A 22 2.43 -16.16 -15.01
CA ASP A 22 0.99 -16.20 -15.18
C ASP A 22 0.28 -16.62 -13.89
N ILE A 23 -0.89 -16.03 -13.66
CA ILE A 23 -1.84 -16.45 -12.63
C ILE A 23 -3.19 -16.80 -13.29
N ASP A 24 -4.06 -17.51 -12.58
CA ASP A 24 -5.34 -17.94 -13.13
C ASP A 24 -6.24 -16.77 -13.53
N ASP A 25 -6.30 -15.73 -12.72
CA ASP A 25 -7.12 -14.53 -12.96
C ASP A 25 -6.40 -13.25 -12.53
N GLY A 26 -5.85 -12.51 -13.49
CA GLY A 26 -5.18 -11.23 -13.26
C GLY A 26 -6.11 -10.10 -12.79
N THR A 27 -7.44 -10.28 -12.83
CA THR A 27 -8.38 -9.26 -12.34
C THR A 27 -8.48 -9.19 -10.82
N GLU A 28 -7.99 -10.22 -10.11
CA GLU A 28 -7.95 -10.25 -8.64
C GLU A 28 -6.90 -9.34 -8.04
N VAL A 29 -5.93 -8.88 -8.83
CA VAL A 29 -4.79 -8.09 -8.38
C VAL A 29 -4.68 -6.76 -9.12
N ALA A 30 -3.87 -5.85 -8.60
CA ALA A 30 -3.62 -4.54 -9.21
C ALA A 30 -2.13 -4.17 -9.13
N VAL A 31 -1.68 -3.38 -10.10
CA VAL A 31 -0.33 -2.79 -10.09
C VAL A 31 -0.10 -2.01 -8.80
N GLY A 32 1.05 -2.17 -8.19
CA GLY A 32 1.41 -1.54 -6.92
C GLY A 32 1.05 -2.35 -5.68
N GLN A 33 0.43 -3.52 -5.83
CA GLN A 33 0.22 -4.45 -4.72
C GLN A 33 1.45 -5.32 -4.48
N THR A 34 1.61 -5.78 -3.24
CA THR A 34 2.57 -6.80 -2.87
C THR A 34 1.84 -8.13 -2.68
N LEU A 35 2.34 -9.14 -3.35
CA LEU A 35 1.90 -10.54 -3.23
C LEU A 35 2.89 -11.31 -2.37
N GLN A 36 2.42 -12.38 -1.78
CA GLN A 36 3.27 -13.42 -1.22
C GLN A 36 2.94 -14.75 -1.88
N VAL A 37 3.98 -15.41 -2.37
CA VAL A 37 3.96 -16.80 -2.84
C VAL A 37 4.88 -17.61 -1.92
N ASP A 38 4.35 -18.57 -1.23
CA ASP A 38 5.04 -19.29 -0.14
C ASP A 38 5.61 -18.34 0.92
N THR A 39 6.92 -18.09 0.91
CA THR A 39 7.63 -17.20 1.84
C THR A 39 8.26 -15.99 1.15
N GLU A 40 8.06 -15.83 -0.15
CA GLU A 40 8.60 -14.73 -0.93
C GLU A 40 7.57 -13.64 -1.14
N ASP A 41 7.95 -12.39 -0.88
CA ASP A 41 7.17 -11.21 -1.22
C ASP A 41 7.59 -10.68 -2.59
N MET A 42 6.61 -10.36 -3.43
CA MET A 42 6.78 -9.86 -4.80
C MET A 42 5.94 -8.60 -5.00
N TYR A 43 6.52 -7.56 -5.59
CA TYR A 43 5.81 -6.33 -5.89
C TYR A 43 5.37 -6.27 -7.35
N ILE A 44 4.08 -6.04 -7.62
CA ILE A 44 3.52 -5.99 -8.97
C ILE A 44 3.87 -4.67 -9.65
N GLN A 45 4.69 -4.73 -10.69
CA GLN A 45 5.08 -3.58 -11.51
C GLN A 45 4.15 -3.38 -12.71
N ALA A 46 3.68 -4.46 -13.33
CA ALA A 46 2.76 -4.42 -14.47
C ALA A 46 1.87 -5.67 -14.51
N ILE A 47 0.73 -5.55 -15.18
CA ILE A 47 -0.21 -6.64 -15.44
C ILE A 47 -0.63 -6.60 -16.91
N SER A 48 -0.56 -7.73 -17.59
CA SER A 48 -1.05 -7.90 -18.95
C SER A 48 -1.95 -9.14 -19.01
N THR A 49 -3.26 -8.91 -18.99
CA THR A 49 -4.27 -9.97 -18.83
C THR A 49 -4.01 -10.78 -17.55
N ASN A 50 -3.41 -11.95 -17.64
CA ASN A 50 -3.10 -12.82 -16.51
C ASN A 50 -1.60 -12.88 -16.21
N THR A 51 -0.75 -12.27 -17.03
CA THR A 51 0.70 -12.22 -16.81
C THR A 51 1.05 -11.06 -15.91
N LEU A 52 1.69 -11.35 -14.78
CA LEU A 52 2.22 -10.37 -13.84
C LEU A 52 3.70 -10.13 -14.14
N THR A 53 4.11 -8.85 -14.15
CA THR A 53 5.52 -8.49 -14.07
C THR A 53 5.81 -8.00 -12.67
N VAL A 54 6.77 -8.60 -11.99
CA VAL A 54 7.02 -8.37 -10.57
C VAL A 54 8.48 -8.05 -10.27
N GLU A 55 8.69 -7.32 -9.21
CA GLU A 55 9.97 -7.23 -8.52
C GLU A 55 10.01 -8.32 -7.44
N ARG A 56 11.00 -9.19 -7.51
CA ARG A 56 11.17 -10.37 -6.66
C ARG A 56 11.89 -10.04 -5.37
N GLY A 57 11.62 -10.81 -4.32
CA GLY A 57 12.37 -10.74 -3.07
C GLY A 57 12.27 -9.41 -2.33
N VAL A 58 11.14 -8.70 -2.41
CA VAL A 58 10.91 -7.44 -1.70
C VAL A 58 10.72 -7.65 -0.20
N ASN A 59 10.68 -6.58 0.58
CA ASN A 59 10.46 -6.60 2.04
C ASN A 59 11.49 -7.47 2.83
N GLY A 60 12.69 -7.66 2.28
CA GLY A 60 13.73 -8.46 2.93
C GLY A 60 13.60 -9.97 2.74
N THR A 61 12.68 -10.42 1.88
CA THR A 61 12.61 -11.82 1.44
C THR A 61 13.64 -12.10 0.34
N THR A 62 13.78 -13.34 -0.06
CA THR A 62 14.71 -13.74 -1.12
C THR A 62 13.96 -14.45 -2.22
N ALA A 63 14.27 -14.14 -3.48
CA ALA A 63 13.70 -14.83 -4.62
C ALA A 63 13.97 -16.34 -4.56
N ALA A 64 12.94 -17.13 -4.71
CA ALA A 64 12.95 -18.59 -4.60
C ALA A 64 12.22 -19.23 -5.77
N THR A 65 12.32 -20.55 -5.87
CA THR A 65 11.54 -21.34 -6.82
C THR A 65 10.15 -21.64 -6.24
N HIS A 66 9.12 -21.54 -7.05
CA HIS A 66 7.74 -21.88 -6.67
C HIS A 66 7.18 -22.94 -7.60
N SER A 67 6.34 -23.80 -7.04
CA SER A 67 5.67 -24.84 -7.83
C SER A 67 4.49 -24.27 -8.61
N ASP A 68 4.15 -24.92 -9.70
CA ASP A 68 2.86 -24.74 -10.34
C ASP A 68 1.72 -24.92 -9.31
N ASN A 69 0.69 -24.09 -9.42
CA ASN A 69 -0.43 -23.99 -8.48
C ASN A 69 -0.05 -23.56 -7.05
N ALA A 70 1.08 -22.87 -6.87
CA ALA A 70 1.43 -22.26 -5.59
C ALA A 70 0.37 -21.24 -5.16
N ALA A 71 -0.02 -21.28 -3.89
CA ALA A 71 -1.01 -20.36 -3.34
C ALA A 71 -0.43 -18.93 -3.27
N ILE A 72 -1.24 -17.97 -3.71
CA ILE A 72 -0.90 -16.55 -3.70
C ILE A 72 -1.72 -15.85 -2.62
N SER A 73 -1.11 -15.02 -1.82
CA SER A 73 -1.79 -14.08 -0.93
C SER A 73 -1.35 -12.66 -1.22
N ARG A 74 -2.24 -11.69 -1.00
CA ARG A 74 -1.92 -10.26 -1.12
C ARG A 74 -1.94 -9.58 0.23
N PHE A 75 -1.10 -8.56 0.39
CA PHE A 75 -1.16 -7.71 1.56
C PHE A 75 -2.40 -6.83 1.53
N ILE A 76 -3.12 -6.79 2.65
CA ILE A 76 -4.25 -5.88 2.84
C ILE A 76 -3.81 -4.80 3.82
N TRP A 77 -3.93 -3.55 3.41
CA TRP A 77 -3.73 -2.44 4.31
C TRP A 77 -4.87 -2.36 5.31
N VAL A 78 -4.52 -2.25 6.58
CA VAL A 78 -5.48 -2.05 7.67
C VAL A 78 -6.41 -0.87 7.33
N PRO A 79 -7.74 -1.00 7.49
CA PRO A 79 -8.71 0.04 7.12
C PRO A 79 -8.38 1.41 7.72
N ALA A 80 -7.91 1.46 8.97
CA ALA A 80 -7.50 2.70 9.62
C ALA A 80 -6.33 3.41 8.91
N VAL A 81 -5.35 2.66 8.40
CA VAL A 81 -4.22 3.21 7.63
C VAL A 81 -4.70 3.76 6.29
N ARG A 82 -5.61 3.05 5.61
CA ARG A 82 -6.22 3.54 4.37
C ARG A 82 -6.98 4.83 4.57
N GLU A 83 -7.82 4.90 5.60
CA GLU A 83 -8.60 6.10 5.93
C GLU A 83 -7.69 7.28 6.28
N ALA A 84 -6.68 7.07 7.13
CA ALA A 84 -5.69 8.08 7.47
C ALA A 84 -4.97 8.62 6.22
N THR A 85 -4.61 7.75 5.28
CA THR A 85 -3.98 8.13 4.02
C THR A 85 -4.91 8.98 3.15
N LEU A 86 -6.19 8.62 3.05
CA LEU A 86 -7.19 9.38 2.29
C LEU A 86 -7.42 10.78 2.88
N ILE A 87 -7.49 10.88 4.22
CA ILE A 87 -7.60 12.17 4.93
C ILE A 87 -6.38 13.04 4.61
N LEU A 88 -5.16 12.50 4.74
CA LEU A 88 -3.93 13.25 4.43
C LEU A 88 -3.85 13.66 2.96
N ALA A 89 -4.18 12.77 2.03
CA ALA A 89 -4.20 13.06 0.60
C ALA A 89 -5.21 14.18 0.26
N SER A 90 -6.41 14.12 0.82
CA SER A 90 -7.45 15.15 0.67
C SER A 90 -6.97 16.52 1.18
N ARG A 91 -6.28 16.53 2.33
CA ARG A 91 -5.71 17.77 2.90
C ARG A 91 -4.59 18.34 2.05
N LEU A 92 -3.68 17.50 1.57
CA LEU A 92 -2.63 17.93 0.66
C LEU A 92 -3.22 18.51 -0.63
N TRP A 93 -4.26 17.86 -1.16
CA TRP A 93 -4.96 18.34 -2.35
C TRP A 93 -5.55 19.74 -2.14
N LYS A 94 -6.26 19.96 -1.03
CA LYS A 94 -6.83 21.27 -0.68
C LYS A 94 -5.75 22.35 -0.46
N ARG A 95 -4.64 22.00 0.18
CA ARG A 95 -3.51 22.91 0.40
C ARG A 95 -2.85 23.39 -0.88
N ARG A 96 -2.95 22.62 -1.97
CA ARG A 96 -2.46 23.05 -3.28
C ARG A 96 -3.09 24.38 -3.73
N GLU A 97 -4.39 24.58 -3.46
CA GLU A 97 -5.12 25.80 -3.84
C GLU A 97 -4.63 27.05 -3.07
N THR A 98 -4.05 26.84 -1.91
CA THR A 98 -3.51 27.91 -1.05
C THR A 98 -1.98 28.07 -1.18
N GLY A 99 -1.37 27.47 -2.20
CA GLY A 99 0.10 27.49 -2.37
C GLY A 99 0.85 26.80 -1.23
N TYR A 100 0.23 25.81 -0.56
CA TYR A 100 0.75 25.12 0.63
C TYR A 100 0.95 26.02 1.86
N ALA A 101 0.30 27.20 1.91
CA ALA A 101 0.32 28.06 3.08
C ALA A 101 -0.23 27.33 4.33
N ASN A 102 0.35 27.59 5.48
CA ASN A 102 -0.12 27.04 6.76
C ASN A 102 -1.29 27.81 7.36
N THR A 103 -1.55 29.00 6.86
CA THR A 103 -2.62 29.88 7.34
C THR A 103 -3.34 30.49 6.15
N VAL A 104 -4.65 30.38 6.11
CA VAL A 104 -5.50 31.02 5.11
C VAL A 104 -6.36 32.07 5.83
N VAL A 105 -6.32 33.29 5.36
CA VAL A 105 -7.18 34.37 5.84
C VAL A 105 -8.35 34.49 4.88
N ASN A 106 -9.56 34.35 5.37
CA ASN A 106 -10.75 34.69 4.59
C ASN A 106 -11.05 36.18 4.80
N PRO A 107 -10.83 37.05 3.80
CA PRO A 107 -10.99 38.48 3.94
C PRO A 107 -12.43 38.91 4.20
N THR A 108 -13.41 38.05 3.91
CA THR A 108 -14.84 38.38 4.07
C THR A 108 -15.36 38.09 5.47
N VAL A 109 -14.77 37.15 6.19
CA VAL A 109 -15.27 36.67 7.49
C VAL A 109 -14.27 36.83 8.62
N GLY A 110 -13.03 37.23 8.31
CA GLY A 110 -11.96 37.42 9.29
C GLY A 110 -11.50 36.17 10.01
N THR A 111 -11.82 35.01 9.45
CA THR A 111 -11.47 33.70 10.03
C THR A 111 -10.09 33.27 9.59
N PHE A 112 -9.25 32.88 10.56
CA PHE A 112 -7.95 32.27 10.29
C PHE A 112 -8.12 30.75 10.31
N GLU A 113 -7.91 30.09 9.19
CA GLU A 113 -7.84 28.65 9.14
C GLU A 113 -6.36 28.24 9.23
N THR A 114 -5.98 27.63 10.34
CA THR A 114 -4.60 27.20 10.58
C THR A 114 -4.52 25.69 10.34
N PHE A 115 -3.73 25.26 9.36
CA PHE A 115 -3.47 23.86 9.14
C PHE A 115 -2.50 23.34 10.23
N ARG A 116 -2.99 22.50 11.12
CA ARG A 116 -2.17 21.89 12.16
C ARG A 116 -1.13 20.95 11.52
N LYS A 117 0.06 20.86 12.12
CA LYS A 117 1.14 19.97 11.68
C LYS A 117 0.73 18.50 11.71
N SER A 118 -0.11 18.11 12.67
CA SER A 118 -0.73 16.77 12.73
C SER A 118 -2.25 16.89 12.79
N ASP A 119 -2.92 15.98 12.11
CA ASP A 119 -4.36 15.84 12.13
C ASP A 119 -4.76 15.00 13.34
N PRO A 120 -5.64 15.47 14.23
CA PRO A 120 -6.07 14.69 15.37
C PRO A 120 -6.82 13.42 14.96
N ASP A 121 -7.59 13.45 13.86
CA ASP A 121 -8.32 12.28 13.38
C ASP A 121 -7.35 11.23 12.83
N VAL A 122 -6.35 11.65 12.06
CA VAL A 122 -5.28 10.77 11.59
C VAL A 122 -4.46 10.21 12.76
N ALA A 123 -4.14 11.02 13.76
CA ALA A 123 -3.42 10.58 14.93
C ALA A 123 -4.20 9.50 15.70
N ALA A 124 -5.51 9.71 15.91
CA ALA A 124 -6.36 8.74 16.57
C ALA A 124 -6.51 7.42 15.79
N LEU A 125 -6.60 7.49 14.46
CA LEU A 125 -6.66 6.29 13.60
C LEU A 125 -5.36 5.49 13.64
N LEU A 126 -4.21 6.14 13.73
CA LEU A 126 -2.90 5.50 13.69
C LEU A 126 -2.35 5.11 15.08
N GLU A 127 -2.90 5.65 16.17
CA GLU A 127 -2.44 5.39 17.54
C GLU A 127 -2.21 3.91 17.84
N PRO A 128 -3.12 2.96 17.47
CA PRO A 128 -2.91 1.53 17.73
C PRO A 128 -1.73 0.90 16.97
N TYR A 129 -1.22 1.58 15.93
CA TYR A 129 -0.20 1.07 15.01
C TYR A 129 1.16 1.76 15.20
N VAL A 130 1.24 2.77 16.05
CA VAL A 130 2.51 3.42 16.41
C VAL A 130 3.28 2.53 17.37
N ARG A 131 4.55 2.25 17.05
CA ARG A 131 5.43 1.54 17.99
C ARG A 131 5.69 2.42 19.21
N GLY A 132 5.49 1.85 20.42
CA GLY A 132 5.60 2.58 21.68
C GLY A 132 7.01 3.05 22.06
N ASP A 133 8.03 2.70 21.30
CA ASP A 133 9.42 3.08 21.50
C ASP A 133 9.79 4.45 20.89
N GLU A 134 8.94 5.07 20.07
CA GLU A 134 9.18 6.42 19.54
C GLU A 134 8.58 7.55 20.39
N LEU A 135 7.94 7.25 21.52
CA LEU A 135 7.34 8.27 22.41
C LEU A 135 8.30 8.76 23.52
N VAL A 136 9.58 8.43 23.47
CA VAL A 136 10.58 8.90 24.43
C VAL A 136 11.68 9.67 23.69
N ALA A 137 11.37 10.90 23.36
CA ALA A 137 12.35 11.94 23.03
C ALA A 137 11.76 13.35 23.30
#